data_1e1b0150d9a6da5d37fb65a5a4c9f6aa
#
_entry.id   1e1b0150d9a6da5d37fb65a5a4c9f6aa
#
_cell.length_a   1.000
_cell.length_b   1.000
_cell.length_c   1.000
_cell.angle_alpha   90.00
_cell.angle_beta   90.00
_cell.angle_gamma   90.00
#
_symmetry.space_group_name_H-M   'P 1'
#
loop_
_entity.id
_entity.type
_entity.pdbx_description
1 polymer ?
#
loop_
_entity_poly.entity_id
_entity_poly.type
_entity_poly.pdbx_seq_one_letter_code
_entity_poly.pdbx_strand_id
1 'polypeptide(L)'
;SEMCIRDSGAAGAMTALLKDALDPNLVQTLENNPAIIHGGPFANIAHGCNSVLATKLSLSLADYTITEAGFGADLGAEKFLDIKCRYAGIAPSACVLVATVRALKSHGGVAKADLSQPNLEAVKAGASNLIRHIDNLKNGFGLPVVVAINAFPTDTAEEQAYVEQVCAEQGVPCVLSEVFAKGGEGGKALAEKVLEVLEDRPIQYTYPLEMPLKDKINAIATKIYRADGVNYSAAASKTLAELTDMGYGNLPVCIAKTQYSFSDNAKLIGAPTGFTMEVREVRLAAGAGFVVVICGNIMTMPGLPKKPAAVGIDVDANGKITGLF
;
A
#
# COMPACT_ATOMS: atom_id res chain seq x y z
N SER A 1 20.26 2.13 20.13
CA SER A 1 19.18 2.83 20.86
C SER A 1 18.36 1.93 21.78
N GLU A 2 18.09 0.66 21.45
CA GLU A 2 17.41 -0.27 22.37
C GLU A 2 18.24 -0.54 23.64
N MET A 3 19.54 -0.65 23.52
CA MET A 3 20.44 -0.74 24.68
C MET A 3 20.30 0.47 25.60
N CYS A 4 20.22 1.68 25.05
CA CYS A 4 20.09 2.91 25.86
C CYS A 4 18.77 2.97 26.64
N ILE A 5 17.66 2.50 26.08
CA ILE A 5 16.36 2.47 26.77
C ILE A 5 16.35 1.46 27.90
N ARG A 6 16.85 0.25 27.67
CA ARG A 6 16.93 -0.81 28.68
C ARG A 6 17.89 -0.43 29.81
N ASP A 7 19.08 0.03 29.46
CA ASP A 7 20.13 0.35 30.42
C ASP A 7 19.84 1.59 31.24
N SER A 8 19.07 2.55 30.67
CA SER A 8 18.62 3.75 31.41
C SER A 8 17.45 3.49 32.36
N GLY A 9 16.82 2.29 32.31
CA GLY A 9 15.62 2.00 33.11
C GLY A 9 14.36 2.77 32.66
N ALA A 10 14.38 3.41 31.48
CA ALA A 10 13.30 4.26 30.98
C ALA A 10 12.08 3.47 30.45
N ALA A 11 12.19 2.15 30.28
CA ALA A 11 11.14 1.32 29.66
C ALA A 11 9.79 1.46 30.39
N GLY A 12 9.78 1.45 31.73
CA GLY A 12 8.56 1.60 32.52
C GLY A 12 7.88 2.95 32.34
N ALA A 13 8.66 4.05 32.32
CA ALA A 13 8.15 5.40 32.09
C ALA A 13 7.57 5.54 30.65
N MET A 14 8.26 5.00 29.65
CA MET A 14 7.76 4.98 28.27
C MET A 14 6.47 4.17 28.14
N THR A 15 6.40 3.00 28.79
CA THR A 15 5.20 2.16 28.82
C THR A 15 4.02 2.90 29.45
N ALA A 16 4.24 3.60 30.55
CA ALA A 16 3.20 4.40 31.22
C ALA A 16 2.66 5.51 30.32
N LEU A 17 3.52 6.21 29.56
CA LEU A 17 3.12 7.24 28.60
C LEU A 17 2.38 6.67 27.38
N LEU A 18 2.70 5.47 26.96
CA LEU A 18 2.15 4.84 25.77
C LEU A 18 0.97 3.90 26.08
N LYS A 19 0.60 3.72 27.35
CA LYS A 19 -0.41 2.76 27.79
C LYS A 19 -1.73 2.93 27.02
N ASP A 20 -2.26 4.15 26.99
CA ASP A 20 -3.55 4.43 26.35
C ASP A 20 -3.44 4.41 24.79
N ALA A 21 -2.24 4.67 24.27
CA ALA A 21 -1.97 4.61 22.85
C ALA A 21 -1.95 3.16 22.30
N LEU A 22 -1.94 2.15 23.16
CA LEU A 22 -2.01 0.75 22.78
C LEU A 22 -3.44 0.32 22.39
N ASP A 23 -4.44 1.05 22.88
CA ASP A 23 -5.84 0.74 22.62
C ASP A 23 -6.31 1.33 21.29
N PRO A 24 -6.88 0.52 20.37
CA PRO A 24 -7.46 1.02 19.12
C PRO A 24 -8.63 1.98 19.36
N ASN A 25 -8.74 3.01 18.52
CA ASN A 25 -9.85 3.95 18.57
C ASN A 25 -11.02 3.43 17.76
N LEU A 26 -12.18 3.28 18.39
CA LEU A 26 -13.45 2.98 17.72
C LEU A 26 -14.13 4.29 17.33
N VAL A 27 -14.41 4.46 16.07
CA VAL A 27 -15.02 5.64 15.46
C VAL A 27 -16.30 5.23 14.73
N GLN A 28 -17.30 6.09 14.78
CA GLN A 28 -18.51 5.93 13.98
C GLN A 28 -18.39 6.74 12.69
N THR A 29 -18.65 6.11 11.53
CA THR A 29 -18.69 6.79 10.24
C THR A 29 -19.97 7.62 10.09
N LEU A 30 -20.04 8.50 9.09
CA LEU A 30 -21.22 9.30 8.78
C LEU A 30 -22.44 8.44 8.44
N GLU A 31 -22.26 7.21 7.99
CA GLU A 31 -23.31 6.24 7.69
C GLU A 31 -23.57 5.26 8.86
N ASN A 32 -23.10 5.59 10.07
CA ASN A 32 -23.26 4.83 11.29
C ASN A 32 -22.63 3.43 11.31
N ASN A 33 -21.59 3.23 10.49
CA ASN A 33 -20.78 2.01 10.52
C ASN A 33 -19.60 2.17 11.47
N PRO A 34 -19.15 1.10 12.16
CA PRO A 34 -17.97 1.16 12.99
C PRO A 34 -16.70 1.21 12.13
N ALA A 35 -15.73 2.01 12.55
CA ALA A 35 -14.38 2.02 12.00
C ALA A 35 -13.36 2.00 13.14
N ILE A 36 -12.35 1.14 13.02
CA ILE A 36 -11.29 1.02 14.02
C ILE A 36 -10.02 1.66 13.46
N ILE A 37 -9.51 2.68 14.16
CA ILE A 37 -8.33 3.43 13.75
C ILE A 37 -7.23 3.23 14.80
N HIS A 38 -6.07 2.75 14.37
CA HIS A 38 -4.95 2.53 15.26
C HIS A 38 -3.61 2.53 14.53
N GLY A 39 -2.65 3.31 15.03
CA GLY A 39 -1.37 3.53 14.40
C GLY A 39 -1.51 4.34 13.11
N GLY A 40 -0.39 4.70 12.51
CA GLY A 40 -0.33 5.46 11.27
C GLY A 40 1.04 5.33 10.63
N PRO A 41 1.51 4.09 10.35
CA PRO A 41 2.83 3.89 9.79
C PRO A 41 2.88 4.46 8.37
N PHE A 42 3.94 5.19 8.06
CA PHE A 42 4.13 5.73 6.71
C PHE A 42 4.39 4.61 5.70
N ALA A 43 3.52 4.52 4.70
CA ALA A 43 3.42 3.37 3.78
C ALA A 43 4.65 3.08 2.93
N ASN A 44 5.66 3.93 2.92
CA ASN A 44 6.91 3.67 2.19
C ASN A 44 7.95 2.96 3.04
N ILE A 45 8.15 3.40 4.29
CA ILE A 45 9.16 2.85 5.21
C ILE A 45 8.58 1.85 6.23
N ALA A 46 7.30 1.55 6.12
CA ALA A 46 6.58 0.56 6.91
C ALA A 46 5.46 -0.06 6.07
N HIS A 47 4.68 -0.95 6.64
CA HIS A 47 3.63 -1.66 5.91
C HIS A 47 2.38 -0.81 5.60
N GLY A 48 2.29 0.45 6.10
CA GLY A 48 1.30 1.45 5.64
C GLY A 48 -0.16 1.07 5.77
N CYS A 49 -0.52 0.32 6.81
CA CYS A 49 -1.88 -0.14 7.07
C CYS A 49 -2.16 -0.15 8.57
N ASN A 50 -3.41 -0.33 8.95
CA ASN A 50 -3.84 -0.38 10.34
C ASN A 50 -3.03 -1.42 11.16
N SER A 51 -3.01 -1.30 12.48
CA SER A 51 -2.25 -2.21 13.34
C SER A 51 -2.78 -3.64 13.32
N VAL A 52 -1.92 -4.59 13.70
CA VAL A 52 -2.33 -5.99 13.90
C VAL A 52 -3.39 -6.10 15.00
N LEU A 53 -3.24 -5.32 16.08
CA LEU A 53 -4.22 -5.26 17.17
C LEU A 53 -5.61 -4.86 16.68
N ALA A 54 -5.71 -3.74 15.98
CA ALA A 54 -6.97 -3.25 15.43
C ALA A 54 -7.60 -4.24 14.44
N THR A 55 -6.79 -4.85 13.58
CA THR A 55 -7.29 -5.83 12.61
C THR A 55 -7.80 -7.11 13.30
N LYS A 56 -7.06 -7.63 14.29
CA LYS A 56 -7.52 -8.81 15.06
C LYS A 56 -8.77 -8.49 15.88
N LEU A 57 -8.85 -7.30 16.48
CA LEU A 57 -10.05 -6.86 17.19
C LEU A 57 -11.25 -6.78 16.24
N SER A 58 -11.09 -6.18 15.07
CA SER A 58 -12.15 -6.11 14.05
C SER A 58 -12.62 -7.49 13.62
N LEU A 59 -11.70 -8.42 13.34
CA LEU A 59 -12.01 -9.81 12.99
C LEU A 59 -12.76 -10.58 14.10
N SER A 60 -12.60 -10.18 15.36
CA SER A 60 -13.32 -10.79 16.49
C SER A 60 -14.71 -10.21 16.73
N LEU A 61 -15.02 -9.04 16.16
CA LEU A 61 -16.24 -8.28 16.40
C LEU A 61 -17.21 -8.26 15.22
N ALA A 62 -16.76 -8.61 14.01
CA ALA A 62 -17.55 -8.49 12.80
C ALA A 62 -17.41 -9.72 11.90
N ASP A 63 -18.47 -10.02 11.15
CA ASP A 63 -18.48 -11.10 10.16
C ASP A 63 -17.56 -10.79 8.98
N TYR A 64 -17.42 -9.50 8.64
CA TYR A 64 -16.53 -9.00 7.59
C TYR A 64 -15.66 -7.88 8.11
N THR A 65 -14.36 -7.97 7.86
CA THR A 65 -13.39 -6.91 8.18
C THR A 65 -12.73 -6.43 6.89
N ILE A 66 -12.85 -5.12 6.64
CA ILE A 66 -12.21 -4.46 5.50
C ILE A 66 -11.05 -3.63 6.03
N THR A 67 -9.88 -3.79 5.45
CA THR A 67 -8.68 -3.01 5.78
C THR A 67 -8.00 -2.52 4.51
N GLU A 68 -7.21 -1.47 4.63
CA GLU A 68 -6.47 -0.92 3.51
C GLU A 68 -5.02 -1.41 3.44
N ALA A 69 -4.41 -1.21 2.28
CA ALA A 69 -2.98 -1.27 2.07
C ALA A 69 -2.55 0.02 1.35
N GLY A 70 -1.64 0.78 1.95
CA GLY A 70 -1.27 2.12 1.47
C GLY A 70 -0.48 2.14 0.17
N PHE A 71 -0.60 3.19 -0.62
CA PHE A 71 0.00 3.37 -1.95
C PHE A 71 -0.50 2.36 -3.00
N GLY A 72 0.26 2.19 -4.10
CA GLY A 72 -0.03 1.17 -5.10
C GLY A 72 0.15 -0.25 -4.56
N ALA A 73 -0.51 -1.22 -5.18
CA ALA A 73 -0.49 -2.62 -4.73
C ALA A 73 0.92 -3.24 -4.73
N ASP A 74 1.82 -2.72 -5.55
CA ASP A 74 3.23 -3.11 -5.59
C ASP A 74 4.01 -2.75 -4.31
N LEU A 75 3.57 -1.72 -3.59
CA LEU A 75 4.12 -1.31 -2.30
C LEU A 75 3.22 -1.76 -1.15
N GLY A 76 1.96 -1.32 -1.16
CA GLY A 76 1.05 -1.52 -0.04
C GLY A 76 0.59 -2.96 0.10
N ALA A 77 0.07 -3.58 -0.96
CA ALA A 77 -0.40 -4.95 -0.89
C ALA A 77 0.76 -5.94 -0.66
N GLU A 78 1.91 -5.73 -1.30
CA GLU A 78 3.12 -6.54 -1.06
C GLU A 78 3.48 -6.53 0.43
N LYS A 79 3.62 -5.35 1.06
CA LYS A 79 3.97 -5.25 2.47
C LYS A 79 2.88 -5.76 3.41
N PHE A 80 1.62 -5.53 3.05
CA PHE A 80 0.49 -6.08 3.80
C PHE A 80 0.56 -7.61 3.85
N LEU A 81 0.83 -8.26 2.72
CA LEU A 81 0.88 -9.71 2.60
C LEU A 81 2.18 -10.28 3.16
N ASP A 82 3.33 -9.84 2.66
CA ASP A 82 4.64 -10.41 3.03
C ASP A 82 5.12 -10.02 4.44
N ILE A 83 4.61 -8.92 5.02
CA ILE A 83 4.98 -8.49 6.38
C ILE A 83 3.81 -8.68 7.35
N LYS A 84 2.73 -7.90 7.19
CA LYS A 84 1.65 -7.85 8.19
C LYS A 84 0.89 -9.17 8.31
N CYS A 85 0.41 -9.74 7.19
CA CYS A 85 -0.33 -11.00 7.21
C CYS A 85 0.49 -12.13 7.77
N ARG A 86 1.76 -12.20 7.39
CA ARG A 86 2.72 -13.18 7.91
C ARG A 86 2.92 -13.05 9.41
N TYR A 87 3.15 -11.83 9.91
CA TYR A 87 3.33 -11.55 11.33
C TYR A 87 2.07 -11.82 12.15
N ALA A 88 0.90 -11.44 11.62
CA ALA A 88 -0.38 -11.56 12.32
C ALA A 88 -1.00 -12.95 12.24
N GLY A 89 -0.55 -13.82 11.31
CA GLY A 89 -1.16 -15.11 11.03
C GLY A 89 -2.57 -14.98 10.45
N ILE A 90 -2.78 -13.99 9.56
CA ILE A 90 -4.06 -13.72 8.88
C ILE A 90 -3.88 -13.80 7.37
N ALA A 91 -4.97 -14.06 6.64
CA ALA A 91 -5.01 -14.02 5.18
C ALA A 91 -6.29 -13.31 4.72
N PRO A 92 -6.25 -12.47 3.69
CA PRO A 92 -7.45 -11.91 3.10
C PRO A 92 -8.16 -12.97 2.25
N SER A 93 -9.50 -13.02 2.33
CA SER A 93 -10.34 -13.89 1.51
C SER A 93 -10.63 -13.30 0.12
N ALA A 94 -10.41 -11.99 -0.07
CA ALA A 94 -10.42 -11.29 -1.36
C ALA A 94 -9.62 -9.99 -1.28
N CYS A 95 -9.28 -9.46 -2.45
CA CYS A 95 -8.63 -8.16 -2.61
C CYS A 95 -9.44 -7.26 -3.55
N VAL A 96 -9.72 -6.05 -3.12
CA VAL A 96 -10.27 -4.99 -4.00
C VAL A 96 -9.11 -4.14 -4.50
N LEU A 97 -8.84 -4.22 -5.79
CA LEU A 97 -7.85 -3.38 -6.47
C LEU A 97 -8.52 -2.12 -7.01
N VAL A 98 -8.26 -0.98 -6.38
CA VAL A 98 -8.83 0.30 -6.81
C VAL A 98 -8.06 0.83 -8.02
N ALA A 99 -8.78 1.05 -9.13
CA ALA A 99 -8.26 1.67 -10.34
C ALA A 99 -8.96 3.02 -10.58
N THR A 100 -8.26 3.96 -11.20
CA THR A 100 -8.86 5.20 -11.69
C THR A 100 -8.45 5.45 -13.14
N VAL A 101 -9.38 5.94 -13.96
CA VAL A 101 -9.10 6.36 -15.33
C VAL A 101 -7.96 7.40 -15.35
N ARG A 102 -7.95 8.32 -14.37
CA ARG A 102 -6.89 9.34 -14.24
C ARG A 102 -5.50 8.74 -14.01
N ALA A 103 -5.38 7.69 -13.19
CA ALA A 103 -4.10 7.01 -12.98
C ALA A 103 -3.62 6.33 -14.26
N LEU A 104 -4.52 5.67 -15.01
CA LEU A 104 -4.17 5.05 -16.27
C LEU A 104 -3.74 6.10 -17.32
N LYS A 105 -4.45 7.24 -17.43
CA LYS A 105 -4.00 8.36 -18.27
C LYS A 105 -2.60 8.84 -17.89
N SER A 106 -2.32 8.98 -16.60
CA SER A 106 -0.99 9.38 -16.12
C SER A 106 0.08 8.36 -16.51
N HIS A 107 -0.21 7.06 -16.37
CA HIS A 107 0.67 5.99 -16.84
C HIS A 107 0.75 5.88 -18.36
N GLY A 108 -0.22 6.44 -19.09
CA GLY A 108 -0.20 6.64 -20.55
C GLY A 108 0.51 7.91 -21.00
N GLY A 109 1.14 8.66 -20.07
CA GLY A 109 1.97 9.84 -20.39
C GLY A 109 1.25 11.17 -20.35
N VAL A 110 -0.02 11.24 -19.92
CA VAL A 110 -0.76 12.50 -19.79
C VAL A 110 -0.26 13.31 -18.60
N ALA A 111 -0.01 14.60 -18.82
CA ALA A 111 0.41 15.52 -17.77
C ALA A 111 -0.68 15.71 -16.70
N LYS A 112 -0.28 15.98 -15.47
CA LYS A 112 -1.21 16.11 -14.33
C LYS A 112 -2.33 17.13 -14.55
N ALA A 113 -2.03 18.23 -15.27
CA ALA A 113 -2.99 19.29 -15.57
C ALA A 113 -4.12 18.83 -16.52
N ASP A 114 -3.85 17.84 -17.37
CA ASP A 114 -4.73 17.41 -18.45
C ASP A 114 -5.50 16.11 -18.14
N LEU A 115 -5.29 15.51 -16.95
CA LEU A 115 -5.91 14.23 -16.57
C LEU A 115 -7.44 14.25 -16.54
N SER A 116 -8.05 15.43 -16.44
CA SER A 116 -9.51 15.60 -16.50
C SER A 116 -10.07 15.59 -17.93
N GLN A 117 -9.23 15.71 -18.95
CA GLN A 117 -9.67 15.68 -20.35
C GLN A 117 -9.85 14.22 -20.82
N PRO A 118 -10.87 13.92 -21.63
CA PRO A 118 -11.02 12.59 -22.24
C PRO A 118 -9.79 12.23 -23.08
N ASN A 119 -9.26 11.01 -22.86
CA ASN A 119 -8.13 10.50 -23.63
C ASN A 119 -8.04 8.96 -23.55
N LEU A 120 -8.86 8.30 -24.36
CA LEU A 120 -8.91 6.84 -24.42
C LEU A 120 -7.57 6.21 -24.82
N GLU A 121 -6.83 6.82 -25.74
CA GLU A 121 -5.54 6.28 -26.19
C GLU A 121 -4.51 6.29 -25.03
N ALA A 122 -4.53 7.28 -24.17
CA ALA A 122 -3.70 7.28 -22.98
C ALA A 122 -4.15 6.23 -21.95
N VAL A 123 -5.46 5.99 -21.82
CA VAL A 123 -5.97 4.88 -20.97
C VAL A 123 -5.47 3.54 -21.48
N LYS A 124 -5.54 3.31 -22.80
CA LYS A 124 -5.01 2.10 -23.46
C LYS A 124 -3.51 1.92 -23.20
N ALA A 125 -2.73 2.96 -23.40
CA ALA A 125 -1.29 2.94 -23.17
C ALA A 125 -0.93 2.65 -21.69
N GLY A 126 -1.70 3.21 -20.75
CA GLY A 126 -1.48 3.04 -19.30
C GLY A 126 -2.04 1.74 -18.72
N ALA A 127 -2.88 1.02 -19.46
CA ALA A 127 -3.53 -0.21 -18.96
C ALA A 127 -2.54 -1.31 -18.55
N SER A 128 -1.33 -1.32 -19.12
CA SER A 128 -0.25 -2.23 -18.74
C SER A 128 0.09 -2.14 -17.24
N ASN A 129 -0.08 -0.98 -16.62
CA ASN A 129 0.12 -0.80 -15.18
C ASN A 129 -0.93 -1.58 -14.37
N LEU A 130 -2.21 -1.44 -14.71
CA LEU A 130 -3.31 -2.19 -14.07
C LEU A 130 -3.15 -3.70 -14.25
N ILE A 131 -2.83 -4.15 -15.46
CA ILE A 131 -2.61 -5.57 -15.78
C ILE A 131 -1.53 -6.16 -14.88
N ARG A 132 -0.41 -5.45 -14.67
CA ARG A 132 0.66 -5.91 -13.77
C ARG A 132 0.23 -5.99 -12.31
N HIS A 133 -0.55 -5.04 -11.81
CA HIS A 133 -1.10 -5.11 -10.46
C HIS A 133 -2.07 -6.30 -10.30
N ILE A 134 -2.93 -6.55 -11.29
CA ILE A 134 -3.82 -7.72 -11.29
C ILE A 134 -3.00 -9.01 -11.27
N ASP A 135 -1.98 -9.13 -12.13
CA ASP A 135 -1.12 -10.31 -12.21
C ASP A 135 -0.39 -10.57 -10.87
N ASN A 136 0.17 -9.54 -10.26
CA ASN A 136 0.83 -9.67 -8.96
C ASN A 136 -0.13 -10.20 -7.88
N LEU A 137 -1.34 -9.67 -7.79
CA LEU A 137 -2.31 -10.07 -6.76
C LEU A 137 -2.90 -11.45 -7.03
N LYS A 138 -3.36 -11.67 -8.28
CA LYS A 138 -4.06 -12.90 -8.67
C LYS A 138 -3.10 -14.09 -8.80
N ASN A 139 -2.04 -13.94 -9.58
CA ASN A 139 -1.12 -15.03 -9.90
C ASN A 139 0.08 -15.06 -8.96
N GLY A 140 0.59 -13.89 -8.54
CA GLY A 140 1.73 -13.78 -7.63
C GLY A 140 1.39 -14.18 -6.20
N PHE A 141 0.34 -13.58 -5.62
CA PHE A 141 -0.09 -13.86 -4.25
C PHE A 141 -1.22 -14.90 -4.15
N GLY A 142 -1.85 -15.27 -5.26
CA GLY A 142 -2.91 -16.29 -5.30
C GLY A 142 -4.26 -15.81 -4.77
N LEU A 143 -4.52 -14.51 -4.75
CA LEU A 143 -5.74 -13.93 -4.16
C LEU A 143 -6.88 -13.85 -5.17
N PRO A 144 -8.15 -14.02 -4.71
CA PRO A 144 -9.30 -13.54 -5.46
C PRO A 144 -9.25 -12.00 -5.56
N VAL A 145 -9.41 -11.46 -6.77
CA VAL A 145 -9.31 -10.02 -7.04
C VAL A 145 -10.59 -9.50 -7.67
N VAL A 146 -11.10 -8.38 -7.16
CA VAL A 146 -12.12 -7.55 -7.81
C VAL A 146 -11.48 -6.20 -8.10
N VAL A 147 -11.61 -5.69 -9.32
CA VAL A 147 -11.20 -4.33 -9.66
C VAL A 147 -12.36 -3.38 -9.41
N ALA A 148 -12.11 -2.32 -8.65
CA ALA A 148 -13.06 -1.22 -8.46
C ALA A 148 -12.60 0.00 -9.25
N ILE A 149 -13.36 0.40 -10.28
CA ILE A 149 -13.14 1.70 -10.94
C ILE A 149 -13.70 2.79 -10.02
N ASN A 150 -12.82 3.54 -9.37
CA ASN A 150 -13.23 4.69 -8.58
C ASN A 150 -13.59 5.84 -9.54
N ALA A 151 -14.90 6.07 -9.74
CA ALA A 151 -15.44 6.97 -10.73
C ALA A 151 -15.17 8.45 -10.41
N PHE A 152 -14.70 9.20 -11.38
CA PHE A 152 -14.62 10.65 -11.33
C PHE A 152 -15.60 11.25 -12.32
N PRO A 153 -16.19 12.46 -12.03
CA PRO A 153 -17.16 13.11 -12.91
C PRO A 153 -16.64 13.41 -14.32
N THR A 154 -15.34 13.42 -14.50
CA THR A 154 -14.66 13.68 -15.79
C THR A 154 -14.35 12.42 -16.58
N ASP A 155 -14.60 11.24 -16.03
CA ASP A 155 -14.37 9.98 -16.73
C ASP A 155 -15.47 9.75 -17.77
N THR A 156 -15.10 9.33 -18.97
CA THR A 156 -16.08 8.99 -20.00
C THR A 156 -16.51 7.54 -19.91
N ALA A 157 -17.74 7.25 -20.38
CA ALA A 157 -18.23 5.88 -20.44
C ALA A 157 -17.34 4.95 -21.29
N GLU A 158 -16.73 5.50 -22.35
CA GLU A 158 -15.82 4.75 -23.23
C GLU A 158 -14.52 4.40 -22.53
N GLU A 159 -13.96 5.32 -21.73
CA GLU A 159 -12.76 5.06 -20.92
C GLU A 159 -13.03 4.00 -19.84
N GLN A 160 -14.18 4.09 -19.16
CA GLN A 160 -14.59 3.10 -18.16
C GLN A 160 -14.81 1.72 -18.78
N ALA A 161 -15.55 1.64 -19.91
CA ALA A 161 -15.81 0.39 -20.62
C ALA A 161 -14.51 -0.28 -21.08
N TYR A 162 -13.50 0.49 -21.49
CA TYR A 162 -12.20 -0.07 -21.83
C TYR A 162 -11.50 -0.70 -20.61
N VAL A 163 -11.57 -0.08 -19.43
CA VAL A 163 -11.02 -0.66 -18.20
C VAL A 163 -11.73 -1.97 -17.83
N GLU A 164 -13.07 -2.01 -17.97
CA GLU A 164 -13.86 -3.22 -17.77
C GLU A 164 -13.43 -4.34 -18.75
N GLN A 165 -13.24 -4.00 -20.02
CA GLN A 165 -12.74 -4.95 -21.02
C GLN A 165 -11.39 -5.52 -20.62
N VAL A 166 -10.42 -4.67 -20.23
CA VAL A 166 -9.09 -5.11 -19.78
C VAL A 166 -9.20 -6.07 -18.60
N CYS A 167 -10.05 -5.78 -17.63
CA CYS A 167 -10.27 -6.66 -16.48
C CYS A 167 -10.87 -8.01 -16.89
N ALA A 168 -11.84 -8.01 -17.81
CA ALA A 168 -12.43 -9.22 -18.34
C ALA A 168 -11.41 -10.10 -19.07
N GLU A 169 -10.51 -9.48 -19.85
CA GLU A 169 -9.40 -10.18 -20.54
C GLU A 169 -8.41 -10.81 -19.53
N GLN A 170 -8.24 -10.19 -18.35
CA GLN A 170 -7.44 -10.76 -17.25
C GLN A 170 -8.22 -11.79 -16.42
N GLY A 171 -9.49 -12.02 -16.72
CA GLY A 171 -10.36 -12.93 -15.98
C GLY A 171 -10.57 -12.52 -14.53
N VAL A 172 -10.78 -11.20 -14.30
CA VAL A 172 -11.15 -10.62 -13.00
C VAL A 172 -12.39 -9.77 -13.14
N PRO A 173 -13.34 -9.83 -12.19
CA PRO A 173 -14.50 -8.96 -12.20
C PRO A 173 -14.07 -7.49 -11.99
N CYS A 174 -14.81 -6.60 -12.66
CA CYS A 174 -14.63 -5.16 -12.55
C CYS A 174 -15.97 -4.51 -12.23
N VAL A 175 -15.99 -3.55 -11.31
CA VAL A 175 -17.21 -2.84 -10.88
C VAL A 175 -16.93 -1.35 -10.79
N LEU A 176 -17.85 -0.53 -11.31
CA LEU A 176 -17.83 0.91 -11.12
C LEU A 176 -18.20 1.24 -9.68
N SER A 177 -17.36 2.00 -8.99
CA SER A 177 -17.59 2.47 -7.63
C SER A 177 -17.87 3.98 -7.64
N GLU A 178 -19.07 4.35 -7.19
CA GLU A 178 -19.53 5.73 -7.09
C GLU A 178 -19.68 6.19 -5.63
N VAL A 179 -18.92 5.58 -4.71
CA VAL A 179 -19.03 5.85 -3.27
C VAL A 179 -18.79 7.31 -2.91
N PHE A 180 -17.94 8.03 -3.67
CA PHE A 180 -17.71 9.45 -3.44
C PHE A 180 -18.97 10.29 -3.68
N ALA A 181 -19.74 9.99 -4.71
CA ALA A 181 -20.93 10.76 -5.08
C ALA A 181 -22.20 10.28 -4.37
N LYS A 182 -22.29 8.99 -4.06
CA LYS A 182 -23.53 8.33 -3.61
C LYS A 182 -23.43 7.65 -2.23
N GLY A 183 -22.27 7.80 -1.53
CA GLY A 183 -22.06 7.10 -0.28
C GLY A 183 -22.14 5.58 -0.44
N GLY A 184 -22.61 4.87 0.58
CA GLY A 184 -22.72 3.41 0.59
C GLY A 184 -23.56 2.84 -0.55
N GLU A 185 -24.58 3.57 -1.02
CA GLU A 185 -25.39 3.15 -2.18
C GLU A 185 -24.53 2.96 -3.44
N GLY A 186 -23.53 3.83 -3.64
CA GLY A 186 -22.59 3.74 -4.76
C GLY A 186 -21.59 2.58 -4.66
N GLY A 187 -21.54 1.88 -3.53
CA GLY A 187 -20.67 0.74 -3.26
C GLY A 187 -21.38 -0.62 -3.25
N LYS A 188 -22.70 -0.68 -3.33
CA LYS A 188 -23.45 -1.95 -3.19
C LYS A 188 -23.05 -3.00 -4.22
N ALA A 189 -22.99 -2.64 -5.49
CA ALA A 189 -22.59 -3.56 -6.55
C ALA A 189 -21.17 -4.10 -6.35
N LEU A 190 -20.26 -3.27 -5.84
CA LEU A 190 -18.91 -3.70 -5.48
C LEU A 190 -18.94 -4.68 -4.31
N ALA A 191 -19.72 -4.40 -3.26
CA ALA A 191 -19.84 -5.29 -2.10
C ALA A 191 -20.43 -6.65 -2.51
N GLU A 192 -21.49 -6.70 -3.31
CA GLU A 192 -22.06 -7.93 -3.85
C GLU A 192 -21.02 -8.73 -4.64
N LYS A 193 -20.25 -8.06 -5.51
CA LYS A 193 -19.22 -8.72 -6.30
C LYS A 193 -18.08 -9.25 -5.44
N VAL A 194 -17.70 -8.56 -4.37
CA VAL A 194 -16.70 -9.05 -3.41
C VAL A 194 -17.21 -10.32 -2.72
N LEU A 195 -18.48 -10.33 -2.25
CA LEU A 195 -19.09 -11.51 -1.61
C LEU A 195 -19.11 -12.74 -2.52
N GLU A 196 -19.32 -12.55 -3.83
CA GLU A 196 -19.31 -13.65 -4.81
C GLU A 196 -17.95 -14.31 -4.97
N VAL A 197 -16.85 -13.57 -4.78
CA VAL A 197 -15.50 -14.06 -5.02
C VAL A 197 -14.74 -14.45 -3.75
N LEU A 198 -15.33 -14.24 -2.56
CA LEU A 198 -14.69 -14.59 -1.30
C LEU A 198 -14.26 -16.05 -1.29
N GLU A 199 -13.01 -16.28 -1.03
CA GLU A 199 -12.46 -17.63 -0.90
C GLU A 199 -11.27 -17.63 0.05
N ASP A 200 -11.31 -18.49 1.05
CA ASP A 200 -10.20 -18.67 1.97
C ASP A 200 -9.10 -19.49 1.29
N ARG A 201 -8.01 -18.83 1.00
CA ARG A 201 -6.83 -19.42 0.36
C ARG A 201 -5.56 -19.09 1.15
N PRO A 202 -4.56 -19.97 1.15
CA PRO A 202 -3.26 -19.63 1.67
C PRO A 202 -2.59 -18.58 0.76
N ILE A 203 -1.94 -17.60 1.37
CA ILE A 203 -1.15 -16.59 0.65
C ILE A 203 0.08 -17.26 0.05
N GLN A 204 0.33 -17.01 -1.23
CA GLN A 204 1.60 -17.34 -1.88
C GLN A 204 2.60 -16.22 -1.60
N TYR A 205 3.38 -16.37 -0.54
CA TYR A 205 4.37 -15.35 -0.17
C TYR A 205 5.47 -15.21 -1.23
N THR A 206 5.97 -14.00 -1.41
CA THR A 206 7.02 -13.70 -2.41
C THR A 206 8.32 -14.45 -2.12
N TYR A 207 8.62 -14.70 -0.84
CA TYR A 207 9.83 -15.39 -0.39
C TYR A 207 9.59 -16.11 0.96
N PRO A 208 10.32 -17.19 1.28
CA PRO A 208 10.39 -17.75 2.63
C PRO A 208 11.28 -16.90 3.55
N LEU A 209 10.98 -16.89 4.88
CA LEU A 209 11.73 -16.03 5.83
C LEU A 209 13.19 -16.47 6.02
N GLU A 210 13.49 -17.73 5.79
CA GLU A 210 14.83 -18.33 5.93
C GLU A 210 15.76 -17.94 4.77
N MET A 211 15.21 -17.39 3.68
CA MET A 211 16.00 -16.91 2.55
C MET A 211 16.93 -15.77 2.98
N PRO A 212 18.18 -15.68 2.48
CA PRO A 212 19.08 -14.56 2.75
C PRO A 212 18.45 -13.21 2.41
N LEU A 213 18.77 -12.14 3.15
CA LEU A 213 18.17 -10.81 2.97
C LEU A 213 18.30 -10.30 1.52
N LYS A 214 19.46 -10.47 0.87
CA LYS A 214 19.65 -10.07 -0.53
C LYS A 214 18.72 -10.82 -1.49
N ASP A 215 18.50 -12.10 -1.24
CA ASP A 215 17.66 -12.93 -2.08
C ASP A 215 16.18 -12.58 -1.90
N LYS A 216 15.74 -12.21 -0.66
CA LYS A 216 14.40 -11.66 -0.42
C LYS A 216 14.17 -10.35 -1.20
N ILE A 217 15.14 -9.44 -1.14
CA ILE A 217 15.09 -8.18 -1.88
C ILE A 217 15.00 -8.45 -3.38
N ASN A 218 15.84 -9.36 -3.89
CA ASN A 218 15.82 -9.75 -5.29
C ASN A 218 14.50 -10.44 -5.69
N ALA A 219 13.92 -11.26 -4.83
CA ALA A 219 12.63 -11.90 -5.08
C ALA A 219 11.50 -10.88 -5.25
N ILE A 220 11.42 -9.85 -4.40
CA ILE A 220 10.45 -8.76 -4.57
C ILE A 220 10.72 -7.99 -5.86
N ALA A 221 11.97 -7.59 -6.10
CA ALA A 221 12.36 -6.81 -7.27
C ALA A 221 11.99 -7.53 -8.58
N THR A 222 12.27 -8.82 -8.67
CA THR A 222 12.04 -9.59 -9.90
C THR A 222 10.59 -10.06 -10.05
N LYS A 223 9.94 -10.53 -8.97
CA LYS A 223 8.58 -11.09 -9.04
C LYS A 223 7.49 -10.02 -9.02
N ILE A 224 7.64 -8.96 -8.23
CA ILE A 224 6.62 -7.92 -8.07
C ILE A 224 6.87 -6.74 -9.02
N TYR A 225 8.11 -6.25 -9.07
CA TYR A 225 8.43 -5.07 -9.90
C TYR A 225 8.84 -5.43 -11.33
N ARG A 226 9.23 -6.70 -11.59
CA ARG A 226 9.75 -7.18 -12.89
C ARG A 226 11.08 -6.50 -13.27
N ALA A 227 11.91 -6.17 -12.27
CA ALA A 227 13.28 -5.76 -12.48
C ALA A 227 14.15 -6.94 -12.96
N ASP A 228 15.21 -6.65 -13.71
CA ASP A 228 16.19 -7.66 -14.14
C ASP A 228 17.12 -8.11 -13.00
N GLY A 229 17.21 -7.31 -11.94
CA GLY A 229 18.03 -7.58 -10.77
C GLY A 229 18.13 -6.39 -9.82
N VAL A 230 19.07 -6.50 -8.86
CA VAL A 230 19.28 -5.50 -7.81
C VAL A 230 20.76 -5.19 -7.66
N ASN A 231 21.12 -3.92 -7.73
CA ASN A 231 22.44 -3.41 -7.37
C ASN A 231 22.42 -2.87 -5.94
N TYR A 232 23.53 -2.99 -5.27
CA TYR A 232 23.69 -2.55 -3.88
C TYR A 232 24.85 -1.58 -3.75
N SER A 233 24.65 -0.46 -3.08
CA SER A 233 25.77 0.37 -2.62
C SER A 233 26.68 -0.42 -1.68
N ALA A 234 27.93 0.00 -1.56
CA ALA A 234 28.86 -0.62 -0.61
C ALA A 234 28.35 -0.55 0.83
N ALA A 235 27.71 0.58 1.20
CA ALA A 235 27.10 0.77 2.51
C ALA A 235 25.93 -0.19 2.75
N ALA A 236 25.01 -0.32 1.77
CA ALA A 236 23.88 -1.24 1.86
C ALA A 236 24.34 -2.71 1.99
N SER A 237 25.35 -3.12 1.19
CA SER A 237 25.90 -4.47 1.25
C SER A 237 26.55 -4.76 2.60
N LYS A 238 27.28 -3.80 3.18
CA LYS A 238 27.88 -3.92 4.50
C LYS A 238 26.79 -4.08 5.59
N THR A 239 25.80 -3.20 5.59
CA THR A 239 24.69 -3.26 6.58
C THR A 239 23.93 -4.58 6.49
N LEU A 240 23.64 -5.11 5.29
CA LEU A 240 22.97 -6.39 5.13
C LEU A 240 23.77 -7.57 5.73
N ALA A 241 25.11 -7.55 5.58
CA ALA A 241 25.98 -8.54 6.20
C ALA A 241 25.96 -8.42 7.73
N GLU A 242 26.15 -7.21 8.26
CA GLU A 242 26.09 -6.93 9.70
C GLU A 242 24.76 -7.38 10.33
N LEU A 243 23.63 -7.09 9.69
CA LEU A 243 22.31 -7.52 10.17
C LEU A 243 22.15 -9.03 10.18
N THR A 244 22.73 -9.72 9.20
CA THR A 244 22.72 -11.19 9.14
C THR A 244 23.55 -11.77 10.30
N ASP A 245 24.76 -11.24 10.54
CA ASP A 245 25.64 -11.65 11.63
C ASP A 245 25.02 -11.39 13.03
N MET A 246 24.21 -10.33 13.14
CA MET A 246 23.47 -9.99 14.36
C MET A 246 22.22 -10.86 14.57
N GLY A 247 21.90 -11.79 13.68
CA GLY A 247 20.73 -12.70 13.79
C GLY A 247 19.43 -12.17 13.19
N TYR A 248 19.45 -11.04 12.46
CA TYR A 248 18.27 -10.45 11.80
C TYR A 248 18.03 -10.97 10.37
N GLY A 249 18.76 -12.00 9.93
CA GLY A 249 18.64 -12.55 8.58
C GLY A 249 17.26 -13.08 8.22
N ASN A 250 16.47 -13.53 9.21
CA ASN A 250 15.13 -14.08 9.00
C ASN A 250 13.99 -13.01 9.02
N LEU A 251 14.32 -11.74 9.24
CA LEU A 251 13.30 -10.69 9.17
C LEU A 251 12.79 -10.49 7.74
N PRO A 252 11.50 -10.14 7.56
CA PRO A 252 11.00 -9.70 6.27
C PRO A 252 11.62 -8.37 5.85
N VAL A 253 11.55 -8.06 4.56
CA VAL A 253 12.09 -6.83 3.98
C VAL A 253 10.95 -5.89 3.56
N CYS A 254 11.14 -4.60 3.80
CA CYS A 254 10.22 -3.52 3.47
C CYS A 254 10.90 -2.62 2.44
N ILE A 255 10.53 -2.78 1.16
CA ILE A 255 11.10 -1.96 0.08
C ILE A 255 10.48 -0.57 0.10
N ALA A 256 11.35 0.44 0.20
CA ALA A 256 11.00 1.84 0.12
C ALA A 256 11.51 2.42 -1.20
N LYS A 257 10.59 2.74 -2.12
CA LYS A 257 10.87 3.28 -3.46
C LYS A 257 9.83 4.34 -3.84
N THR A 258 9.96 4.93 -5.02
CA THR A 258 8.93 5.83 -5.53
C THR A 258 7.57 5.12 -5.68
N GLN A 259 6.50 5.81 -5.33
CA GLN A 259 5.12 5.33 -5.48
C GLN A 259 4.58 5.51 -6.91
N TYR A 260 5.30 6.15 -7.80
CA TYR A 260 4.85 6.50 -9.15
C TYR A 260 5.26 5.49 -10.22
N SER A 261 6.01 4.46 -9.87
CA SER A 261 6.51 3.45 -10.81
C SER A 261 6.72 2.13 -10.11
N PHE A 262 6.67 1.02 -10.86
CA PHE A 262 7.18 -0.28 -10.37
C PHE A 262 8.70 -0.24 -10.13
N SER A 263 9.44 0.60 -10.85
CA SER A 263 10.88 0.79 -10.63
C SER A 263 11.16 1.77 -9.48
N ASP A 264 12.42 2.01 -9.20
CA ASP A 264 12.90 3.07 -8.31
C ASP A 264 13.07 4.43 -9.00
N ASN A 265 12.73 4.51 -10.30
CA ASN A 265 12.73 5.74 -11.09
C ASN A 265 11.30 6.15 -11.46
N ALA A 266 10.82 7.25 -10.88
CA ALA A 266 9.47 7.78 -11.09
C ALA A 266 9.14 8.15 -12.56
N LYS A 267 10.14 8.24 -13.44
CA LYS A 267 9.94 8.54 -14.86
C LYS A 267 9.58 7.30 -15.70
N LEU A 268 9.82 6.10 -15.19
CA LEU A 268 9.48 4.85 -15.87
C LEU A 268 8.01 4.49 -15.56
N ILE A 269 7.09 5.05 -16.33
CA ILE A 269 5.64 4.88 -16.15
C ILE A 269 5.12 3.57 -16.77
N GLY A 270 3.84 3.25 -16.53
CA GLY A 270 3.20 2.04 -17.06
C GLY A 270 3.68 0.78 -16.34
N ALA A 271 4.15 -0.18 -17.10
CA ALA A 271 4.73 -1.44 -16.63
C ALA A 271 6.16 -1.62 -17.17
N PRO A 272 7.16 -0.89 -16.61
CA PRO A 272 8.52 -0.91 -17.12
C PRO A 272 9.17 -2.30 -17.00
N THR A 273 10.09 -2.57 -17.92
CA THR A 273 10.96 -3.76 -17.97
C THR A 273 12.38 -3.34 -18.33
N GLY A 274 13.35 -4.23 -18.21
CA GLY A 274 14.73 -3.92 -18.59
C GLY A 274 15.43 -2.93 -17.66
N PHE A 275 15.07 -2.92 -16.39
CA PHE A 275 15.68 -2.03 -15.38
C PHE A 275 16.22 -2.83 -14.21
N THR A 276 17.20 -2.25 -13.52
CA THR A 276 17.79 -2.80 -12.30
C THR A 276 17.43 -1.85 -11.14
N MET A 277 17.08 -2.42 -9.99
CA MET A 277 16.81 -1.65 -8.77
C MET A 277 18.09 -1.23 -8.07
N GLU A 278 18.18 0.00 -7.60
CA GLU A 278 19.36 0.53 -6.92
C GLU A 278 19.11 0.67 -5.41
N VAL A 279 19.61 -0.27 -4.62
CA VAL A 279 19.55 -0.21 -3.15
C VAL A 279 20.65 0.71 -2.61
N ARG A 280 20.23 1.87 -2.13
CA ARG A 280 21.12 2.91 -1.60
C ARG A 280 21.48 2.69 -0.14
N GLU A 281 20.51 2.33 0.68
CA GLU A 281 20.63 2.26 2.14
C GLU A 281 19.72 1.16 2.70
N VAL A 282 20.13 0.58 3.81
CA VAL A 282 19.35 -0.42 4.57
C VAL A 282 19.29 0.01 6.03
N ARG A 283 18.11 -0.12 6.65
CA ARG A 283 17.88 0.23 8.05
C ARG A 283 17.15 -0.90 8.77
N LEU A 284 17.55 -1.20 9.98
CA LEU A 284 16.82 -2.12 10.84
C LEU A 284 15.67 -1.38 11.56
N ALA A 285 14.46 -1.92 11.45
CA ALA A 285 13.32 -1.54 12.29
C ALA A 285 13.08 -2.66 13.32
N ALA A 286 13.99 -2.82 14.28
CA ALA A 286 14.04 -3.95 15.20
C ALA A 286 12.72 -4.14 15.98
N GLY A 287 12.16 -3.07 16.54
CA GLY A 287 10.91 -3.13 17.30
C GLY A 287 9.68 -3.47 16.45
N ALA A 288 9.71 -3.17 15.15
CA ALA A 288 8.67 -3.50 14.19
C ALA A 288 8.88 -4.85 13.51
N GLY A 289 10.09 -5.42 13.61
CA GLY A 289 10.41 -6.77 13.12
C GLY A 289 10.59 -6.86 11.60
N PHE A 290 11.16 -5.85 10.95
CA PHE A 290 11.51 -5.90 9.52
C PHE A 290 12.73 -5.04 9.18
N VAL A 291 13.28 -5.27 7.99
CA VAL A 291 14.43 -4.52 7.44
C VAL A 291 13.93 -3.59 6.34
N VAL A 292 14.16 -2.28 6.50
CA VAL A 292 13.81 -1.26 5.50
C VAL A 292 14.91 -1.16 4.46
N VAL A 293 14.55 -1.27 3.19
CA VAL A 293 15.45 -1.24 2.03
C VAL A 293 15.12 -0.03 1.18
N ILE A 294 16.00 0.97 1.16
CA ILE A 294 15.76 2.24 0.48
C ILE A 294 16.36 2.20 -0.92
N CYS A 295 15.48 2.32 -1.93
CA CYS A 295 15.82 2.31 -3.35
C CYS A 295 15.65 3.69 -3.96
N GLY A 296 16.67 4.15 -4.68
CA GLY A 296 16.64 5.44 -5.37
C GLY A 296 16.55 6.66 -4.43
N ASN A 297 16.12 7.79 -4.97
CA ASN A 297 15.89 9.03 -4.22
C ASN A 297 14.42 9.15 -3.83
N ILE A 298 14.13 8.87 -2.57
CA ILE A 298 12.76 8.90 -2.05
C ILE A 298 12.64 9.75 -0.79
N MET A 299 11.43 10.24 -0.55
CA MET A 299 11.05 10.79 0.75
C MET A 299 10.74 9.66 1.74
N THR A 300 11.36 9.72 2.89
CA THR A 300 11.11 8.79 4.01
C THR A 300 10.06 9.32 5.01
N MET A 301 9.54 10.51 4.74
CA MET A 301 8.46 11.15 5.50
C MET A 301 7.55 11.93 4.53
N PRO A 302 6.26 12.10 4.85
CA PRO A 302 5.39 13.00 4.09
C PRO A 302 5.98 14.39 4.02
N GLY A 303 6.09 14.96 2.81
CA GLY A 303 6.54 16.35 2.63
C GLY A 303 5.42 17.32 2.98
N LEU A 304 5.71 18.32 3.80
CA LEU A 304 4.79 19.41 4.03
C LEU A 304 4.94 20.45 2.91
N PRO A 305 3.84 21.04 2.41
CA PRO A 305 3.91 22.13 1.44
C PRO A 305 4.55 23.38 2.08
N LYS A 306 5.17 24.25 1.28
CA LYS A 306 5.78 25.50 1.76
C LYS A 306 4.77 26.39 2.50
N LYS A 307 3.49 26.34 2.13
CA LYS A 307 2.37 26.95 2.85
C LYS A 307 1.50 25.81 3.38
N PRO A 308 1.63 25.44 4.68
CA PRO A 308 0.82 24.38 5.27
C PRO A 308 -0.67 24.73 5.25
N ALA A 309 -1.55 23.75 5.15
CA ALA A 309 -3.00 23.94 5.26
C ALA A 309 -3.40 24.61 6.60
N ALA A 310 -2.65 24.35 7.65
CA ALA A 310 -2.83 24.96 8.99
C ALA A 310 -2.86 26.50 8.95
N VAL A 311 -2.21 27.16 8.00
CA VAL A 311 -2.23 28.63 7.86
C VAL A 311 -3.63 29.17 7.47
N GLY A 312 -4.47 28.32 6.86
CA GLY A 312 -5.84 28.66 6.47
C GLY A 312 -6.92 28.18 7.44
N ILE A 313 -6.55 27.39 8.45
CA ILE A 313 -7.50 26.86 9.44
C ILE A 313 -7.70 27.88 10.55
N ASP A 314 -8.96 28.21 10.85
CA ASP A 314 -9.32 29.15 11.90
C ASP A 314 -10.66 28.74 12.54
N VAL A 315 -11.00 29.40 13.65
CA VAL A 315 -12.29 29.24 14.34
C VAL A 315 -13.00 30.58 14.33
N ASP A 316 -14.21 30.63 13.77
CA ASP A 316 -15.02 31.85 13.73
C ASP A 316 -15.58 32.22 15.13
N ALA A 317 -16.20 33.39 15.23
CA ALA A 317 -16.79 33.89 16.47
C ALA A 317 -17.90 33.00 17.07
N ASN A 318 -18.45 32.07 16.27
CA ASN A 318 -19.48 31.11 16.69
C ASN A 318 -18.90 29.73 17.07
N GLY A 319 -17.58 29.61 17.09
CA GLY A 319 -16.89 28.34 17.38
C GLY A 319 -16.84 27.37 16.21
N LYS A 320 -17.20 27.79 14.98
CA LYS A 320 -17.14 26.95 13.80
C LYS A 320 -15.75 26.95 13.21
N ILE A 321 -15.18 25.76 12.99
CA ILE A 321 -13.89 25.60 12.31
C ILE A 321 -14.06 25.90 10.82
N THR A 322 -13.13 26.70 10.27
CA THR A 322 -13.08 27.09 8.84
C THR A 322 -11.74 26.67 8.24
N GLY A 323 -11.66 26.54 6.93
CA GLY A 323 -10.40 26.27 6.20
C GLY A 323 -9.90 24.83 6.26
N LEU A 324 -10.71 23.85 6.70
CA LEU A 324 -10.34 22.43 6.67
C LEU A 324 -10.43 21.83 5.25
N PHE A 325 -11.32 22.39 4.39
CA PHE A 325 -11.58 21.93 3.02
C PHE A 325 -11.82 23.13 2.09
#